data_e3623dbce260527814589dd4c393d4f3
#
_entry.id   e3623dbce260527814589dd4c393d4f3
#
_cell.length_a   1.000
_cell.length_b   1.000
_cell.length_c   1.000
_cell.angle_alpha   90.00
_cell.angle_beta   90.00
_cell.angle_gamma   90.00
#
_symmetry.space_group_name_H-M   'P 1'
#
loop_
_entity.id
_entity.type
_entity.pdbx_description
1 polymer ?
#
loop_
_entity_poly.entity_id
_entity_poly.type
_entity_poly.pdbx_seq_one_letter_code
_entity_poly.pdbx_strand_id
1 'polypeptide(L)'
;MASTGSTSSRSTADGAATGPILLYDGTCGFCARSIQFVLRHELSDGALRFARLEGALGAELRARHPELARIDSVLWYEPATPGSPERVLWRSHAALRVARYLGGVWRALGSLGTLVPPFIRDAAYDWIAHHRRQLAPESCLVPTPDQRRRFID
;
A
#
# COMPACT_ATOMS: atom_id res chain seq x y z
N MET A 1 52.59 -18.38 11.91
CA MET A 1 51.30 -18.86 12.42
C MET A 1 50.28 -17.77 12.15
N ALA A 2 49.51 -17.93 11.09
CA ALA A 2 48.57 -16.95 10.60
C ALA A 2 47.19 -17.25 11.17
N SER A 3 46.58 -16.30 11.86
CA SER A 3 45.24 -16.38 12.36
C SER A 3 44.35 -15.58 11.44
N THR A 4 43.60 -16.28 10.61
CA THR A 4 42.59 -15.75 9.68
C THR A 4 41.33 -15.37 10.45
N GLY A 5 41.17 -14.08 10.71
CA GLY A 5 39.91 -13.53 11.21
C GLY A 5 38.87 -13.49 10.11
N SER A 6 37.95 -14.45 10.11
CA SER A 6 36.80 -14.45 9.26
C SER A 6 35.82 -13.37 9.73
N THR A 7 35.78 -12.26 9.03
CA THR A 7 34.78 -11.22 9.22
C THR A 7 33.47 -11.72 8.61
N SER A 8 32.65 -12.33 9.44
CA SER A 8 31.27 -12.66 9.09
C SER A 8 30.51 -11.36 8.95
N SER A 9 30.37 -10.88 7.71
CA SER A 9 29.39 -9.87 7.36
C SER A 9 28.00 -10.45 7.64
N ARG A 10 27.48 -10.13 8.82
CA ARG A 10 26.08 -10.30 9.12
C ARG A 10 25.31 -9.44 8.14
N SER A 11 24.90 -10.06 7.04
CA SER A 11 23.81 -9.58 6.23
C SER A 11 22.61 -9.48 7.15
N THR A 12 22.27 -8.29 7.57
CA THR A 12 20.98 -7.98 8.17
C THR A 12 19.93 -8.06 7.06
N ALA A 13 19.67 -9.27 6.59
CA ALA A 13 18.42 -9.62 5.96
C ALA A 13 17.39 -9.66 7.08
N ASP A 14 17.04 -8.49 7.59
CA ASP A 14 15.87 -8.32 8.43
C ASP A 14 14.70 -8.93 7.72
N GLY A 15 13.96 -9.78 8.44
CA GLY A 15 12.88 -10.59 7.93
C GLY A 15 11.98 -9.76 7.03
N ALA A 16 12.13 -10.00 5.73
CA ALA A 16 11.31 -9.39 4.72
C ALA A 16 9.87 -9.66 5.12
N ALA A 17 9.19 -8.64 5.59
CA ALA A 17 7.80 -8.72 5.94
C ALA A 17 7.06 -9.15 4.68
N THR A 18 6.63 -10.40 4.65
CA THR A 18 6.03 -11.08 3.50
C THR A 18 4.59 -10.63 3.23
N GLY A 19 4.11 -9.62 3.97
CA GLY A 19 2.77 -9.08 3.85
C GLY A 19 2.63 -8.00 2.77
N PRO A 20 1.39 -7.70 2.36
CA PRO A 20 1.11 -6.64 1.41
C PRO A 20 1.44 -5.27 1.99
N ILE A 21 1.76 -4.32 1.11
CA ILE A 21 2.11 -2.95 1.46
C ILE A 21 1.18 -2.00 0.70
N LEU A 22 0.55 -1.08 1.41
CA LEU A 22 -0.27 -0.02 0.84
C LEU A 22 0.54 1.27 0.80
N LEU A 23 0.89 1.74 -0.40
CA LEU A 23 1.55 3.02 -0.57
C LEU A 23 0.52 4.11 -0.77
N TYR A 24 0.73 5.27 -0.16
CA TYR A 24 -0.20 6.38 -0.17
C TYR A 24 0.54 7.73 -0.27
N ASP A 25 -0.16 8.75 -0.78
CA ASP A 25 0.33 10.13 -0.78
C ASP A 25 0.33 10.68 0.65
N GLY A 26 1.51 10.90 1.20
CA GLY A 26 1.69 11.38 2.58
C GLY A 26 1.21 12.81 2.82
N THR A 27 0.98 13.60 1.78
CA THR A 27 0.51 14.98 1.86
C THR A 27 -1.01 15.12 1.69
N CYS A 28 -1.70 14.05 1.30
CA CYS A 28 -3.11 14.05 0.97
C CYS A 28 -3.99 13.70 2.18
N GLY A 29 -4.79 14.64 2.66
CA GLY A 29 -5.72 14.39 3.78
C GLY A 29 -6.77 13.30 3.49
N PHE A 30 -7.22 13.16 2.25
CA PHE A 30 -8.11 12.06 1.85
C PHE A 30 -7.41 10.71 1.99
N CYS A 31 -6.14 10.62 1.57
CA CYS A 31 -5.35 9.40 1.73
C CYS A 31 -5.14 9.06 3.21
N ALA A 32 -4.84 10.04 4.05
CA ALA A 32 -4.72 9.85 5.48
C ALA A 32 -6.00 9.28 6.12
N ARG A 33 -7.17 9.78 5.73
CA ARG A 33 -8.47 9.26 6.19
C ARG A 33 -8.73 7.85 5.67
N SER A 34 -8.35 7.56 4.44
CA SER A 34 -8.47 6.22 3.86
C SER A 34 -7.63 5.20 4.63
N ILE A 35 -6.40 5.56 5.01
CA ILE A 35 -5.55 4.70 5.86
C ILE A 35 -6.18 4.48 7.23
N GLN A 36 -6.70 5.53 7.88
CA GLN A 36 -7.40 5.39 9.15
C GLN A 36 -8.63 4.49 9.04
N PHE A 37 -9.37 4.60 7.93
CA PHE A 37 -10.50 3.73 7.65
C PHE A 37 -10.06 2.26 7.56
N VAL A 38 -8.99 1.97 6.84
CA VAL A 38 -8.41 0.62 6.72
C VAL A 38 -8.03 0.10 8.10
N LEU A 39 -7.29 0.88 8.89
CA LEU A 39 -6.84 0.49 10.24
C LEU A 39 -7.99 0.19 11.21
N ARG A 40 -9.16 0.80 11.01
CA ARG A 40 -10.34 0.59 11.86
C ARG A 40 -11.19 -0.61 11.46
N HIS A 41 -11.17 -0.97 10.19
CA HIS A 41 -12.12 -1.95 9.63
C HIS A 41 -11.46 -3.26 9.20
N GLU A 42 -10.13 -3.36 9.24
CA GLU A 42 -9.49 -4.62 8.92
C GLU A 42 -9.82 -5.69 9.97
N LEU A 43 -10.19 -6.86 9.48
CA LEU A 43 -10.46 -8.03 10.30
C LEU A 43 -9.26 -8.99 10.37
N SER A 44 -8.21 -8.70 9.61
CA SER A 44 -6.99 -9.51 9.55
C SER A 44 -5.98 -9.09 10.63
N ASP A 45 -4.99 -9.94 10.87
CA ASP A 45 -4.02 -9.84 11.96
C ASP A 45 -2.98 -8.70 11.82
N GLY A 46 -3.33 -7.62 11.10
CA GLY A 46 -2.45 -6.48 10.93
C GLY A 46 -1.26 -6.73 10.00
N ALA A 47 -1.39 -7.69 9.08
CA ALA A 47 -0.33 -8.02 8.12
C ALA A 47 -0.08 -6.92 7.07
N LEU A 48 -1.06 -6.02 6.84
CA LEU A 48 -0.91 -4.91 5.91
C LEU A 48 0.02 -3.85 6.49
N ARG A 49 1.01 -3.48 5.73
CA ARG A 49 1.96 -2.40 6.06
C ARG A 49 1.69 -1.18 5.19
N PHE A 50 2.19 -0.05 5.62
CA PHE A 50 1.98 1.23 4.97
C PHE A 50 3.32 1.88 4.62
N ALA A 51 3.40 2.50 3.45
CA ALA A 51 4.56 3.26 3.03
C ALA A 51 4.12 4.54 2.29
N ARG A 52 4.96 5.56 2.31
CA ARG A 52 4.69 6.79 1.54
C ARG A 52 5.13 6.59 0.08
N LEU A 53 4.35 7.14 -0.84
CA LEU A 53 4.72 7.16 -2.27
C LEU A 53 6.00 7.96 -2.53
N GLU A 54 6.27 8.94 -1.68
CA GLU A 54 7.48 9.78 -1.73
C GLU A 54 8.68 9.14 -1.02
N GLY A 55 8.46 8.02 -0.31
CA GLY A 55 9.50 7.29 0.43
C GLY A 55 10.39 6.42 -0.47
N ALA A 56 11.35 5.76 0.15
CA ALA A 56 12.34 4.93 -0.54
C ALA A 56 11.70 3.80 -1.38
N LEU A 57 10.72 3.10 -0.81
CA LEU A 57 10.00 2.03 -1.52
C LEU A 57 9.22 2.56 -2.72
N GLY A 58 8.56 3.71 -2.58
CA GLY A 58 7.83 4.33 -3.69
C GLY A 58 8.75 4.75 -4.84
N ALA A 59 9.93 5.28 -4.53
CA ALA A 59 10.96 5.62 -5.52
C ALA A 59 11.48 4.37 -6.23
N GLU A 60 11.76 3.31 -5.50
CA GLU A 60 12.21 2.02 -6.04
C GLU A 60 11.17 1.40 -6.98
N LEU A 61 9.91 1.37 -6.58
CA LEU A 61 8.83 0.84 -7.41
C LEU A 61 8.66 1.65 -8.70
N ARG A 62 8.74 2.97 -8.64
CA ARG A 62 8.67 3.83 -9.84
C ARG A 62 9.85 3.63 -10.78
N ALA A 63 11.03 3.32 -10.24
CA ALA A 63 12.20 3.00 -11.07
C ALA A 63 12.04 1.66 -11.82
N ARG A 64 11.42 0.67 -11.16
CA ARG A 64 11.15 -0.65 -11.78
C ARG A 64 9.91 -0.66 -12.68
N HIS A 65 8.94 0.20 -12.41
CA HIS A 65 7.64 0.30 -13.08
C HIS A 65 7.41 1.74 -13.60
N PRO A 66 7.91 2.10 -14.79
CA PRO A 66 7.78 3.46 -15.33
C PRO A 66 6.32 3.93 -15.46
N GLU A 67 5.35 3.01 -15.61
CA GLU A 67 3.93 3.30 -15.65
C GLU A 67 3.40 3.94 -14.35
N LEU A 68 4.12 3.73 -13.25
CA LEU A 68 3.76 4.32 -11.96
C LEU A 68 4.23 5.78 -11.79
N ALA A 69 5.03 6.29 -12.71
CA ALA A 69 5.61 7.64 -12.60
C ALA A 69 4.56 8.76 -12.46
N ARG A 70 3.38 8.55 -13.06
CA ARG A 70 2.25 9.50 -13.03
C ARG A 70 1.18 9.15 -11.99
N ILE A 71 1.38 8.09 -11.22
CA ILE A 71 0.42 7.69 -10.20
C ILE A 71 0.73 8.45 -8.92
N ASP A 72 -0.19 9.29 -8.51
CA ASP A 72 -0.15 10.11 -7.29
C ASP A 72 -1.21 9.67 -6.27
N SER A 73 -1.72 8.47 -6.44
CA SER A 73 -2.79 7.89 -5.64
C SER A 73 -2.32 6.58 -4.96
N VAL A 74 -3.24 5.88 -4.34
CA VAL A 74 -2.94 4.65 -3.62
C VAL A 74 -2.41 3.54 -4.53
N LEU A 75 -1.31 2.89 -4.13
CA LEU A 75 -0.76 1.68 -4.74
C LEU A 75 -0.85 0.52 -3.75
N TRP A 76 -1.28 -0.63 -4.23
CA TRP A 76 -1.19 -1.90 -3.50
C TRP A 76 -0.01 -2.70 -4.04
N TYR A 77 0.91 -3.04 -3.16
CA TYR A 77 2.12 -3.78 -3.49
C TYR A 77 2.16 -5.12 -2.75
N GLU A 78 2.34 -6.18 -3.46
CA GLU A 78 2.61 -7.52 -2.95
C GLU A 78 4.04 -7.91 -3.37
N PRO A 79 4.99 -8.01 -2.43
CA PRO A 79 6.34 -8.45 -2.74
C PRO A 79 6.35 -9.86 -3.33
N ALA A 80 7.35 -10.15 -4.18
CA ALA A 80 7.56 -11.50 -4.66
C ALA A 80 7.87 -12.45 -3.49
N THR A 81 7.26 -13.61 -3.51
CA THR A 81 7.50 -14.70 -2.56
C THR A 81 7.80 -16.00 -3.30
N PRO A 82 8.43 -16.99 -2.65
CA PRO A 82 8.54 -18.32 -3.26
C PRO A 82 7.15 -18.84 -3.66
N GLY A 83 6.90 -18.92 -4.97
CA GLY A 83 5.61 -19.37 -5.54
C GLY A 83 4.62 -18.27 -5.95
N SER A 84 4.92 -17.00 -5.68
CA SER A 84 4.09 -15.86 -6.15
C SER A 84 4.95 -14.75 -6.69
N PRO A 85 4.71 -14.27 -7.94
CA PRO A 85 5.44 -13.14 -8.49
C PRO A 85 5.04 -11.83 -7.79
N GLU A 86 5.89 -10.82 -7.90
CA GLU A 86 5.60 -9.45 -7.50
C GLU A 86 4.32 -8.96 -8.18
N ARG A 87 3.48 -8.24 -7.43
CA ARG A 87 2.26 -7.63 -7.95
C ARG A 87 2.12 -6.20 -7.48
N VAL A 88 1.89 -5.29 -8.43
CA VAL A 88 1.58 -3.89 -8.17
C VAL A 88 0.22 -3.57 -8.77
N LEU A 89 -0.68 -3.03 -7.97
CA LEU A 89 -2.02 -2.61 -8.39
C LEU A 89 -2.21 -1.13 -8.07
N TRP A 90 -2.93 -0.42 -8.93
CA TRP A 90 -3.23 1.00 -8.77
C TRP A 90 -4.67 1.32 -9.16
N ARG A 91 -5.12 2.54 -8.88
CA ARG A 91 -6.48 3.02 -9.15
C ARG A 91 -7.55 2.10 -8.57
N SER A 92 -8.59 1.81 -9.35
CA SER A 92 -9.72 0.97 -8.94
C SER A 92 -9.29 -0.44 -8.52
N HIS A 93 -8.24 -1.00 -9.12
CA HIS A 93 -7.73 -2.33 -8.78
C HIS A 93 -7.15 -2.37 -7.36
N ALA A 94 -6.39 -1.33 -6.99
CA ALA A 94 -5.87 -1.19 -5.63
C ALA A 94 -7.03 -1.04 -4.62
N ALA A 95 -8.00 -0.17 -4.91
CA ALA A 95 -9.16 0.05 -4.05
C ALA A 95 -9.98 -1.23 -3.82
N LEU A 96 -10.25 -2.00 -4.87
CA LEU A 96 -10.94 -3.29 -4.75
C LEU A 96 -10.12 -4.32 -3.97
N ARG A 97 -8.81 -4.31 -4.13
CA ARG A 97 -7.93 -5.21 -3.39
C ARG A 97 -7.94 -4.89 -1.90
N VAL A 98 -7.89 -3.60 -1.54
CA VAL A 98 -8.06 -3.13 -0.16
C VAL A 98 -9.41 -3.58 0.40
N ALA A 99 -10.50 -3.35 -0.32
CA ALA A 99 -11.84 -3.76 0.13
C ALA A 99 -11.90 -5.28 0.40
N ARG A 100 -11.33 -6.08 -0.49
CA ARG A 100 -11.28 -7.54 -0.31
C ARG A 100 -10.39 -7.96 0.87
N TYR A 101 -9.33 -7.21 1.14
CA TYR A 101 -8.45 -7.43 2.27
C TYR A 101 -9.14 -7.14 3.61
N LEU A 102 -9.96 -6.08 3.69
CA LEU A 102 -10.68 -5.72 4.91
C LEU A 102 -11.59 -6.83 5.45
N GLY A 103 -12.04 -7.73 4.57
CA GLY A 103 -12.91 -8.83 4.99
C GLY A 103 -14.38 -8.42 5.15
N GLY A 104 -15.20 -9.33 5.66
CA GLY A 104 -16.62 -9.08 5.95
C GLY A 104 -17.41 -8.50 4.76
N VAL A 105 -18.24 -7.50 5.01
CA VAL A 105 -19.04 -6.81 4.00
C VAL A 105 -18.19 -6.13 2.93
N TRP A 106 -17.02 -5.61 3.30
CA TRP A 106 -16.09 -4.96 2.38
C TRP A 106 -15.53 -5.93 1.34
N ARG A 107 -15.26 -7.16 1.76
CA ARG A 107 -14.85 -8.24 0.85
C ARG A 107 -15.92 -8.55 -0.18
N ALA A 108 -17.18 -8.62 0.24
CA ALA A 108 -18.31 -8.84 -0.66
C ALA A 108 -18.42 -7.68 -1.67
N LEU A 109 -18.39 -6.43 -1.20
CA LEU A 109 -18.42 -5.23 -2.04
C LEU A 109 -17.25 -5.18 -3.02
N GLY A 110 -16.02 -5.49 -2.55
CA GLY A 110 -14.83 -5.56 -3.40
C GLY A 110 -14.93 -6.65 -4.47
N SER A 111 -15.56 -7.78 -4.14
CA SER A 111 -15.78 -8.86 -5.11
C SER A 111 -16.86 -8.51 -6.13
N LEU A 112 -17.96 -7.91 -5.69
CA LEU A 112 -19.01 -7.39 -6.59
C LEU A 112 -18.48 -6.29 -7.50
N GLY A 113 -17.61 -5.42 -6.98
CA GLY A 113 -16.98 -4.37 -7.76
C GLY A 113 -16.15 -4.90 -8.94
N THR A 114 -15.67 -6.14 -8.89
CA THR A 114 -14.97 -6.74 -10.03
C THR A 114 -15.87 -7.03 -11.23
N LEU A 115 -17.19 -7.12 -11.03
CA LEU A 115 -18.17 -7.30 -12.09
C LEU A 115 -18.40 -6.00 -12.88
N VAL A 116 -18.10 -4.86 -12.30
CA VAL A 116 -18.18 -3.57 -13.00
C VAL A 116 -17.02 -3.47 -14.00
N PRO A 117 -17.28 -3.11 -15.25
CA PRO A 117 -16.24 -2.94 -16.26
C PRO A 117 -15.12 -1.99 -15.80
N PRO A 118 -13.84 -2.28 -16.10
CA PRO A 118 -12.71 -1.49 -15.63
C PRO A 118 -12.81 0.01 -15.97
N PHE A 119 -13.30 0.34 -17.18
CA PHE A 119 -13.40 1.74 -17.62
C PHE A 119 -14.39 2.56 -16.78
N ILE A 120 -15.48 1.96 -16.28
CA ILE A 120 -16.43 2.63 -15.38
C ILE A 120 -15.82 2.83 -14.01
N ARG A 121 -15.17 1.80 -13.48
CA ARG A 121 -14.51 1.87 -12.17
C ARG A 121 -13.39 2.90 -12.16
N ASP A 122 -12.56 2.91 -13.20
CA ASP A 122 -11.44 3.83 -13.31
C ASP A 122 -11.92 5.27 -13.51
N ALA A 123 -12.99 5.49 -14.27
CA ALA A 123 -13.63 6.81 -14.39
C ALA A 123 -14.15 7.32 -13.03
N ALA A 124 -14.82 6.46 -12.25
CA ALA A 124 -15.28 6.82 -10.91
C ALA A 124 -14.11 7.08 -9.97
N TYR A 125 -13.06 6.27 -10.03
CA TYR A 125 -11.86 6.43 -9.23
C TYR A 125 -11.14 7.75 -9.59
N ASP A 126 -10.96 8.04 -10.87
CA ASP A 126 -10.30 9.27 -11.35
C ASP A 126 -11.10 10.52 -10.94
N TRP A 127 -12.45 10.44 -10.98
CA TRP A 127 -13.29 11.50 -10.47
C TRP A 127 -13.06 11.78 -8.98
N ILE A 128 -13.02 10.73 -8.15
CA ILE A 128 -12.70 10.85 -6.71
C ILE A 128 -11.28 11.37 -6.52
N ALA A 129 -10.31 10.85 -7.24
CA ALA A 129 -8.91 11.26 -7.16
C ALA A 129 -8.74 12.73 -7.53
N HIS A 130 -9.48 13.23 -8.52
CA HIS A 130 -9.46 14.63 -8.92
C HIS A 130 -10.07 15.54 -7.85
N HIS A 131 -11.13 15.10 -7.19
CA HIS A 131 -11.85 15.88 -6.18
C HIS A 131 -11.37 15.62 -4.75
N ARG A 132 -10.37 14.74 -4.53
CA ARG A 132 -9.93 14.30 -3.20
C ARG A 132 -9.53 15.45 -2.26
N ARG A 133 -8.96 16.54 -2.80
CA ARG A 133 -8.59 17.73 -2.00
C ARG A 133 -9.79 18.51 -1.52
N GLN A 134 -10.90 18.45 -2.27
CA GLN A 134 -12.17 19.08 -1.89
C GLN A 134 -12.97 18.19 -0.93
N LEU A 135 -12.86 16.86 -1.10
CA LEU A 135 -13.56 15.87 -0.28
C LEU A 135 -13.00 15.75 1.13
N ALA A 136 -11.70 16.05 1.30
CA ALA A 136 -11.08 16.05 2.62
C ALA A 136 -9.99 17.13 2.70
N PRO A 137 -10.11 18.07 3.63
CA PRO A 137 -9.06 19.03 3.90
C PRO A 137 -7.79 18.34 4.36
N GLU A 138 -6.66 19.02 4.24
CA GLU A 138 -5.37 18.49 4.70
C GLU A 138 -5.48 18.03 6.15
N SER A 139 -5.17 16.79 6.38
CA SER A 139 -5.11 16.19 7.70
C SER A 139 -3.89 15.30 7.80
N CYS A 140 -3.09 15.51 8.85
CA CYS A 140 -1.97 14.62 9.13
C CYS A 140 -2.47 13.28 9.66
N LEU A 141 -1.94 12.20 9.11
CA LEU A 141 -2.13 10.88 9.69
C LEU A 141 -1.29 10.77 10.97
N VAL A 142 -1.95 10.68 12.11
CA VAL A 142 -1.29 10.44 13.39
C VAL A 142 -1.57 8.99 13.82
N PRO A 143 -0.68 8.04 13.48
CA PRO A 143 -0.84 6.66 13.90
C PRO A 143 -0.59 6.52 15.40
N THR A 144 -1.32 5.61 16.05
CA THR A 144 -1.04 5.21 17.44
C THR A 144 0.35 4.55 17.53
N PRO A 145 0.95 4.44 18.74
CA PRO A 145 2.25 3.78 18.91
C PRO A 145 2.29 2.37 18.32
N ASP A 146 1.23 1.58 18.48
CA ASP A 146 1.14 0.23 17.92
C ASP A 146 1.00 0.22 16.40
N GLN A 147 0.25 1.18 15.86
CA GLN A 147 0.10 1.34 14.42
C GLN A 147 1.40 1.78 13.75
N ARG A 148 2.25 2.57 14.44
CA ARG A 148 3.53 3.06 13.88
C ARG A 148 4.45 1.94 13.40
N ARG A 149 4.41 0.77 14.05
CA ARG A 149 5.20 -0.41 13.65
C ARG A 149 4.86 -0.93 12.26
N ARG A 150 3.70 -0.56 11.75
CA ARG A 150 3.20 -0.95 10.42
C ARG A 150 3.60 0.02 9.32
N PHE A 151 4.14 1.18 9.67
CA PHE A 151 4.65 2.17 8.73
C PHE A 151 6.14 1.92 8.50
N ILE A 152 6.53 1.85 7.22
CA ILE A 152 7.89 1.49 6.81
C ILE A 152 8.81 2.69 6.81
N ASP A 153 8.27 3.90 6.61
CA ASP A 153 8.97 5.18 6.52
C ASP A 153 8.28 6.28 7.33
#